data_4346ef1746d4683cf24f3adc9cc4b42f
#
_entry.id   4346ef1746d4683cf24f3adc9cc4b42f
#
_cell.length_a   1.000
_cell.length_b   1.000
_cell.length_c   1.000
_cell.angle_alpha   90.00
_cell.angle_beta   90.00
_cell.angle_gamma   90.00
#
_symmetry.space_group_name_H-M   'P 1'
#
loop_
_entity.id
_entity.type
_entity.pdbx_description
1 polymer ?
#
loop_
_entity_poly.entity_id
_entity_poly.type
_entity_poly.pdbx_seq_one_letter_code
_entity_poly.pdbx_strand_id
1 'polypeptide(L)'
;AAFEFAFMGGSMGAGVGEALVTAAKLAVLQDAPLIVFTASGGARMQEGAISLMQMPRTVIATRMVKEAGLPFIVVLCDPTTGGVTASFAMLGDVQIAEPGALIGFAGARVIEQTVREKLPEGFQRAEYLLEHGILDMVVKRHDMRATLTRLISLLREPLPLPSTPNGLAALPAPASAEVAKPA
;
A
#
# COMPACT_ATOMS: atom_id res chain seq x y z
N ALA A 1 -0.37 -11.21 6.21
CA ALA A 1 -1.64 -10.96 6.91
C ALA A 1 -2.78 -10.85 5.89
N ALA A 2 -4.02 -11.17 6.29
CA ALA A 2 -5.19 -11.06 5.43
C ALA A 2 -6.39 -10.57 6.25
N PHE A 3 -7.19 -9.70 5.64
CA PHE A 3 -8.46 -9.24 6.18
C PHE A 3 -9.58 -10.20 5.76
N GLU A 4 -10.55 -10.37 6.64
CA GLU A 4 -11.80 -11.10 6.38
C GLU A 4 -12.96 -10.12 6.33
N PHE A 5 -13.49 -9.87 5.13
CA PHE A 5 -14.56 -8.88 4.96
C PHE A 5 -15.89 -9.32 5.60
N ALA A 6 -16.16 -10.62 5.65
CA ALA A 6 -17.37 -11.15 6.29
C ALA A 6 -17.42 -10.83 7.79
N PHE A 7 -16.27 -10.61 8.43
CA PHE A 7 -16.21 -10.19 9.82
C PHE A 7 -16.28 -8.67 9.93
N MET A 8 -17.45 -8.14 10.29
CA MET A 8 -17.71 -6.71 10.53
C MET A 8 -17.26 -5.78 9.36
N GLY A 9 -17.46 -6.22 8.10
CA GLY A 9 -17.04 -5.48 6.92
C GLY A 9 -15.53 -5.29 6.79
N GLY A 10 -14.72 -6.20 7.36
CA GLY A 10 -13.27 -6.08 7.39
C GLY A 10 -12.79 -4.82 8.13
N SER A 11 -13.63 -4.21 8.97
CA SER A 11 -13.34 -2.91 9.57
C SER A 11 -12.16 -2.96 10.53
N MET A 12 -11.31 -1.93 10.46
CA MET A 12 -10.11 -1.79 11.27
C MET A 12 -10.46 -1.28 12.67
N GLY A 13 -10.29 -2.13 13.68
CA GLY A 13 -10.36 -1.80 15.10
C GLY A 13 -9.05 -2.11 15.82
N ALA A 14 -9.05 -2.05 17.15
CA ALA A 14 -7.88 -2.26 18.00
C ALA A 14 -7.19 -3.61 17.73
N GLY A 15 -7.97 -4.69 17.54
CA GLY A 15 -7.44 -6.01 17.24
C GLY A 15 -6.69 -6.08 15.90
N VAL A 16 -7.17 -5.37 14.87
CA VAL A 16 -6.50 -5.29 13.57
C VAL A 16 -5.19 -4.50 13.68
N GLY A 17 -5.21 -3.37 14.40
CA GLY A 17 -4.00 -2.59 14.65
C GLY A 17 -2.93 -3.41 15.36
N GLU A 18 -3.31 -4.17 16.41
CA GLU A 18 -2.39 -5.06 17.12
C GLU A 18 -1.85 -6.18 16.23
N ALA A 19 -2.73 -6.81 15.45
CA ALA A 19 -2.34 -7.89 14.55
C ALA A 19 -1.33 -7.42 13.50
N LEU A 20 -1.50 -6.20 12.95
CA LEU A 20 -0.56 -5.67 11.98
C LEU A 20 0.80 -5.31 12.60
N VAL A 21 0.79 -4.72 13.80
CA VAL A 21 2.04 -4.46 14.58
C VAL A 21 2.77 -5.77 14.87
N THR A 22 2.05 -6.80 15.31
CA THR A 22 2.61 -8.12 15.58
C THR A 22 3.17 -8.76 14.31
N ALA A 23 2.45 -8.68 13.19
CA ALA A 23 2.91 -9.18 11.91
C ALA A 23 4.18 -8.46 11.43
N ALA A 24 4.27 -7.15 11.61
CA ALA A 24 5.46 -6.36 11.28
C ALA A 24 6.67 -6.77 12.13
N LYS A 25 6.49 -6.90 13.45
CA LYS A 25 7.54 -7.40 14.36
C LYS A 25 8.03 -8.79 13.96
N LEU A 26 7.09 -9.68 13.62
CA LEU A 26 7.42 -11.04 13.20
C LEU A 26 8.17 -11.05 11.86
N ALA A 27 7.76 -10.23 10.90
CA ALA A 27 8.44 -10.07 9.62
C ALA A 27 9.90 -9.63 9.82
N VAL A 28 10.12 -8.62 10.66
CA VAL A 28 11.47 -8.15 11.02
C VAL A 28 12.28 -9.23 11.71
N LEU A 29 11.69 -9.93 12.67
CA LEU A 29 12.39 -11.01 13.42
C LEU A 29 12.79 -12.18 12.52
N GLN A 30 11.98 -12.48 11.52
CA GLN A 30 12.21 -13.60 10.58
C GLN A 30 12.97 -13.18 9.32
N ASP A 31 13.38 -11.92 9.21
CA ASP A 31 13.96 -11.36 7.99
C ASP A 31 13.11 -11.68 6.74
N ALA A 32 11.80 -11.45 6.83
CA ALA A 32 10.84 -11.83 5.80
C ALA A 32 10.02 -10.64 5.29
N PRO A 33 9.62 -10.60 4.00
CA PRO A 33 8.71 -9.59 3.48
C PRO A 33 7.36 -9.64 4.20
N LEU A 34 6.74 -8.48 4.41
CA LEU A 34 5.37 -8.40 4.89
C LEU A 34 4.40 -8.24 3.72
N ILE A 35 3.49 -9.19 3.56
CA ILE A 35 2.41 -9.12 2.57
C ILE A 35 1.09 -8.97 3.32
N VAL A 36 0.27 -7.98 2.94
CA VAL A 36 -1.04 -7.75 3.52
C VAL A 36 -2.11 -7.73 2.43
N PHE A 37 -3.08 -8.63 2.55
CA PHE A 37 -4.30 -8.63 1.74
C PHE A 37 -5.35 -7.81 2.47
N THR A 38 -5.81 -6.72 1.87
CA THR A 38 -6.80 -5.83 2.47
C THR A 38 -8.17 -6.05 1.86
N ALA A 39 -9.19 -6.12 2.71
CA ALA A 39 -10.60 -6.11 2.33
C ALA A 39 -11.37 -5.44 3.46
N SER A 40 -11.72 -4.15 3.29
CA SER A 40 -12.19 -3.34 4.42
C SER A 40 -13.08 -2.17 4.02
N GLY A 41 -14.14 -1.95 4.79
CA GLY A 41 -14.95 -0.75 4.76
C GLY A 41 -14.34 0.46 5.50
N GLY A 42 -13.16 0.30 6.13
CA GLY A 42 -12.47 1.38 6.83
C GLY A 42 -12.38 1.22 8.35
N ALA A 43 -12.32 2.33 9.09
CA ALA A 43 -12.23 2.33 10.54
C ALA A 43 -13.53 1.82 11.18
N ARG A 44 -13.43 1.01 12.23
CA ARG A 44 -14.57 0.39 12.92
C ARG A 44 -15.35 1.40 13.75
N MET A 45 -16.55 1.75 13.32
CA MET A 45 -17.39 2.74 14.00
C MET A 45 -17.75 2.35 15.43
N GLN A 46 -17.94 1.06 15.69
CA GLN A 46 -18.31 0.53 17.01
C GLN A 46 -17.24 0.76 18.09
N GLU A 47 -16.00 0.98 17.70
CA GLU A 47 -14.89 1.29 18.60
C GLU A 47 -14.59 2.81 18.68
N GLY A 48 -15.37 3.65 18.01
CA GLY A 48 -15.24 5.11 18.04
C GLY A 48 -13.82 5.60 17.74
N ALA A 49 -13.31 6.54 18.53
CA ALA A 49 -12.00 7.13 18.34
C ALA A 49 -10.83 6.12 18.44
N ILE A 50 -11.03 5.00 19.16
CA ILE A 50 -10.00 3.96 19.29
C ILE A 50 -9.67 3.35 17.93
N SER A 51 -10.67 3.16 17.05
CA SER A 51 -10.45 2.67 15.70
C SER A 51 -9.64 3.66 14.85
N LEU A 52 -9.86 4.96 15.01
CA LEU A 52 -9.07 5.99 14.31
C LEU A 52 -7.61 6.01 14.79
N MET A 53 -7.35 5.72 16.06
CA MET A 53 -6.00 5.63 16.60
C MET A 53 -5.22 4.42 16.05
N GLN A 54 -5.88 3.47 15.40
CA GLN A 54 -5.19 2.38 14.72
C GLN A 54 -4.50 2.84 13.43
N MET A 55 -4.96 3.92 12.80
CA MET A 55 -4.33 4.46 11.60
C MET A 55 -2.85 4.82 11.83
N PRO A 56 -2.48 5.72 12.76
CA PRO A 56 -1.07 6.01 13.03
C PRO A 56 -0.31 4.76 13.53
N ARG A 57 -0.97 3.89 14.29
CA ARG A 57 -0.34 2.66 14.80
C ARG A 57 0.07 1.70 13.66
N THR A 58 -0.79 1.52 12.67
CA THR A 58 -0.51 0.68 11.49
C THR A 58 0.55 1.31 10.58
N VAL A 59 0.59 2.64 10.47
CA VAL A 59 1.66 3.38 9.77
C VAL A 59 3.02 3.14 10.43
N ILE A 60 3.08 3.16 11.77
CA ILE A 60 4.32 2.83 12.50
C ILE A 60 4.75 1.39 12.22
N ALA A 61 3.82 0.43 12.19
CA ALA A 61 4.11 -0.96 11.84
C ALA A 61 4.72 -1.09 10.43
N THR A 62 4.15 -0.38 9.45
CA THR A 62 4.70 -0.32 8.08
C THR A 62 6.13 0.24 8.07
N ARG A 63 6.35 1.33 8.81
CA ARG A 63 7.66 1.97 8.92
C ARG A 63 8.71 1.02 9.51
N MET A 64 8.37 0.23 10.52
CA MET A 64 9.28 -0.76 11.11
C MET A 64 9.80 -1.77 10.06
N VAL A 65 8.93 -2.25 9.17
CA VAL A 65 9.30 -3.18 8.10
C VAL A 65 10.25 -2.50 7.10
N LYS A 66 9.92 -1.28 6.68
CA LYS A 66 10.73 -0.50 5.73
C LYS A 66 12.09 -0.11 6.30
N GLU A 67 12.17 0.29 7.57
CA GLU A 67 13.43 0.62 8.26
C GLU A 67 14.35 -0.62 8.40
N ALA A 68 13.75 -1.82 8.44
CA ALA A 68 14.50 -3.07 8.40
C ALA A 68 14.97 -3.46 6.97
N GLY A 69 14.67 -2.66 5.96
CA GLY A 69 15.01 -2.96 4.56
C GLY A 69 14.20 -4.09 3.94
N LEU A 70 13.04 -4.42 4.53
CA LEU A 70 12.20 -5.52 4.09
C LEU A 70 11.06 -5.02 3.19
N PRO A 71 10.72 -5.74 2.10
CA PRO A 71 9.61 -5.40 1.25
C PRO A 71 8.27 -5.44 1.98
N PHE A 72 7.48 -4.38 1.84
CA PHE A 72 6.09 -4.31 2.28
C PHE A 72 5.18 -4.28 1.06
N ILE A 73 4.45 -5.37 0.79
CA ILE A 73 3.58 -5.52 -0.38
C ILE A 73 2.13 -5.52 0.09
N VAL A 74 1.30 -4.70 -0.56
CA VAL A 74 -0.14 -4.64 -0.28
C VAL A 74 -0.91 -5.18 -1.48
N VAL A 75 -1.84 -6.11 -1.21
CA VAL A 75 -2.81 -6.61 -2.17
C VAL A 75 -4.18 -6.06 -1.79
N LEU A 76 -4.68 -5.17 -2.63
CA LEU A 76 -5.93 -4.45 -2.43
C LEU A 76 -7.09 -5.26 -3.04
N CYS A 77 -7.88 -5.89 -2.17
CA CYS A 77 -9.06 -6.65 -2.56
C CYS A 77 -10.32 -5.79 -2.49
N ASP A 78 -11.42 -6.29 -3.03
CA ASP A 78 -12.71 -5.60 -3.09
C ASP A 78 -13.53 -5.80 -1.81
N PRO A 79 -13.99 -4.71 -1.14
CA PRO A 79 -13.50 -3.34 -1.24
C PRO A 79 -12.32 -3.06 -0.29
N THR A 80 -11.52 -2.04 -0.59
CA THR A 80 -10.56 -1.47 0.36
C THR A 80 -10.77 0.04 0.44
N THR A 81 -11.33 0.53 1.57
CA THR A 81 -11.78 1.92 1.67
C THR A 81 -11.48 2.55 3.04
N GLY A 82 -11.76 3.84 3.16
CA GLY A 82 -11.78 4.59 4.40
C GLY A 82 -10.42 4.66 5.11
N GLY A 83 -10.43 4.44 6.42
CA GLY A 83 -9.24 4.51 7.26
C GLY A 83 -8.15 3.51 6.92
N VAL A 84 -8.47 2.42 6.21
CA VAL A 84 -7.47 1.42 5.78
C VAL A 84 -6.66 1.97 4.60
N THR A 85 -7.31 2.54 3.58
CA THR A 85 -6.61 3.22 2.48
C THR A 85 -5.88 4.47 2.97
N ALA A 86 -6.50 5.25 3.85
CA ALA A 86 -5.88 6.46 4.41
C ALA A 86 -4.72 6.18 5.40
N SER A 87 -4.33 4.92 5.57
CA SER A 87 -3.22 4.54 6.44
C SER A 87 -2.26 3.58 5.74
N PHE A 88 -2.11 2.36 6.24
CA PHE A 88 -1.07 1.44 5.79
C PHE A 88 -1.30 0.86 4.38
N ALA A 89 -2.55 0.75 3.91
CA ALA A 89 -2.83 0.07 2.65
C ALA A 89 -2.23 0.78 1.42
N MET A 90 -2.08 2.11 1.48
CA MET A 90 -1.44 2.90 0.42
C MET A 90 0.04 3.20 0.69
N LEU A 91 0.67 2.47 1.60
CA LEU A 91 2.09 2.62 1.93
C LEU A 91 2.94 1.42 1.49
N GLY A 92 2.40 0.52 0.67
CA GLY A 92 3.17 -0.58 0.09
C GLY A 92 4.35 -0.09 -0.75
N ASP A 93 5.43 -0.86 -0.78
CA ASP A 93 6.51 -0.66 -1.76
C ASP A 93 6.04 -1.14 -3.14
N VAL A 94 5.12 -2.11 -3.16
CA VAL A 94 4.36 -2.53 -4.34
C VAL A 94 2.89 -2.65 -3.95
N GLN A 95 2.02 -2.05 -4.76
CA GLN A 95 0.58 -2.04 -4.58
C GLN A 95 -0.10 -2.79 -5.71
N ILE A 96 -0.70 -3.92 -5.39
CA ILE A 96 -1.38 -4.80 -6.33
C ILE A 96 -2.88 -4.75 -6.02
N ALA A 97 -3.72 -4.67 -7.03
CA ALA A 97 -5.16 -4.81 -6.84
C ALA A 97 -5.73 -6.03 -7.56
N GLU A 98 -6.85 -6.55 -7.06
CA GLU A 98 -7.67 -7.50 -7.80
C GLU A 98 -8.49 -6.75 -8.87
N PRO A 99 -8.79 -7.38 -10.03
CA PRO A 99 -9.59 -6.75 -11.07
C PRO A 99 -10.94 -6.27 -10.56
N GLY A 100 -11.32 -5.05 -10.92
CA GLY A 100 -12.58 -4.43 -10.54
C GLY A 100 -12.71 -4.03 -9.07
N ALA A 101 -11.68 -4.22 -8.25
CA ALA A 101 -11.73 -3.88 -6.83
C ALA A 101 -12.04 -2.39 -6.62
N LEU A 102 -12.95 -2.10 -5.68
CA LEU A 102 -13.26 -0.75 -5.23
C LEU A 102 -12.22 -0.31 -4.19
N ILE A 103 -11.45 0.71 -4.55
CA ILE A 103 -10.37 1.22 -3.70
C ILE A 103 -10.49 2.73 -3.62
N GLY A 104 -10.66 3.26 -2.42
CA GLY A 104 -10.79 4.71 -2.23
C GLY A 104 -10.94 5.10 -0.77
N PHE A 105 -10.89 6.39 -0.49
CA PHE A 105 -11.12 6.88 0.88
C PHE A 105 -12.61 7.05 1.16
N ALA A 106 -13.26 8.01 0.51
CA ALA A 106 -14.69 8.24 0.62
C ALA A 106 -15.43 7.51 -0.52
N GLY A 107 -16.64 7.06 -0.26
CA GLY A 107 -17.49 6.48 -1.30
C GLY A 107 -17.85 7.49 -2.40
N ALA A 108 -17.98 7.03 -3.65
CA ALA A 108 -18.28 7.85 -4.81
C ALA A 108 -19.49 8.78 -4.59
N ARG A 109 -20.57 8.26 -3.99
CA ARG A 109 -21.77 9.05 -3.67
C ARG A 109 -21.48 10.26 -2.76
N VAL A 110 -20.62 10.07 -1.75
CA VAL A 110 -20.26 11.15 -0.82
C VAL A 110 -19.44 12.21 -1.55
N ILE A 111 -18.52 11.79 -2.42
CA ILE A 111 -17.70 12.70 -3.23
C ILE A 111 -18.61 13.52 -4.16
N GLU A 112 -19.48 12.89 -4.94
CA GLU A 112 -20.41 13.55 -5.86
C GLU A 112 -21.30 14.57 -5.15
N GLN A 113 -21.83 14.22 -3.98
CA GLN A 113 -22.64 15.14 -3.17
C GLN A 113 -21.86 16.34 -2.64
N THR A 114 -20.58 16.15 -2.35
CA THR A 114 -19.70 17.20 -1.79
C THR A 114 -19.19 18.12 -2.89
N VAL A 115 -18.68 17.56 -3.99
CA VAL A 115 -18.12 18.30 -5.11
C VAL A 115 -19.20 18.81 -6.06
N ARG A 116 -20.39 18.16 -6.07
CA ARG A 116 -21.54 18.44 -6.94
C ARG A 116 -21.25 18.23 -8.44
N GLU A 117 -20.33 17.32 -8.72
CA GLU A 117 -19.97 16.90 -10.07
C GLU A 117 -20.14 15.39 -10.23
N LYS A 118 -20.39 14.95 -11.46
CA LYS A 118 -20.42 13.51 -11.77
C LYS A 118 -19.00 13.00 -11.87
N LEU A 119 -18.74 11.86 -11.22
CA LEU A 119 -17.45 11.20 -11.28
C LEU A 119 -17.27 10.49 -12.64
N PRO A 120 -16.02 10.37 -13.11
CA PRO A 120 -15.71 9.60 -14.31
C PRO A 120 -16.17 8.15 -14.20
N GLU A 121 -16.44 7.52 -15.34
CA GLU A 121 -16.73 6.09 -15.38
C GLU A 121 -15.55 5.29 -14.85
N GLY A 122 -15.82 4.26 -14.04
CA GLY A 122 -14.78 3.44 -13.41
C GLY A 122 -14.04 4.10 -12.25
N PHE A 123 -14.43 5.30 -11.84
CA PHE A 123 -13.80 6.00 -10.72
C PHE A 123 -13.66 5.10 -9.47
N GLN A 124 -12.49 5.10 -8.85
CA GLN A 124 -12.11 4.23 -7.72
C GLN A 124 -12.05 2.73 -8.05
N ARG A 125 -12.17 2.30 -9.29
CA ARG A 125 -11.90 0.91 -9.66
C ARG A 125 -10.41 0.68 -9.90
N ALA A 126 -9.98 -0.57 -9.68
CA ALA A 126 -8.57 -0.95 -9.78
C ALA A 126 -7.94 -0.54 -11.12
N GLU A 127 -8.65 -0.74 -12.23
CA GLU A 127 -8.18 -0.41 -13.58
C GLU A 127 -7.99 1.11 -13.74
N TYR A 128 -8.97 1.90 -13.28
CA TYR A 128 -8.88 3.36 -13.28
C TYR A 128 -7.68 3.85 -12.47
N LEU A 129 -7.46 3.28 -11.29
CA LEU A 129 -6.36 3.66 -10.41
C LEU A 129 -4.99 3.25 -10.99
N LEU A 130 -4.92 2.14 -11.72
CA LEU A 130 -3.72 1.73 -12.44
C LEU A 130 -3.38 2.73 -13.56
N GLU A 131 -4.36 3.14 -14.36
CA GLU A 131 -4.18 4.12 -15.43
C GLU A 131 -3.71 5.49 -14.90
N HIS A 132 -4.09 5.84 -13.67
CA HIS A 132 -3.71 7.09 -13.01
C HIS A 132 -2.46 6.96 -12.13
N GLY A 133 -1.75 5.84 -12.18
CA GLY A 133 -0.46 5.65 -11.49
C GLY A 133 -0.56 5.52 -9.97
N ILE A 134 -1.75 5.18 -9.44
CA ILE A 134 -1.95 4.96 -8.01
C ILE A 134 -1.61 3.51 -7.62
N LEU A 135 -1.73 2.59 -8.57
CA LEU A 135 -1.41 1.18 -8.40
C LEU A 135 -0.28 0.77 -9.35
N ASP A 136 0.50 -0.22 -8.94
CA ASP A 136 1.56 -0.80 -9.77
C ASP A 136 1.03 -1.91 -10.69
N MET A 137 0.04 -2.67 -10.24
CA MET A 137 -0.48 -3.83 -10.98
C MET A 137 -1.95 -4.10 -10.65
N VAL A 138 -2.66 -4.65 -11.65
CA VAL A 138 -3.94 -5.34 -11.44
C VAL A 138 -3.75 -6.80 -11.81
N VAL A 139 -3.95 -7.71 -10.85
CA VAL A 139 -3.61 -9.13 -10.96
C VAL A 139 -4.78 -10.01 -10.53
N LYS A 140 -5.16 -10.97 -11.36
CA LYS A 140 -6.19 -11.93 -11.02
C LYS A 140 -5.74 -12.84 -9.87
N ARG A 141 -6.68 -13.23 -9.01
CA ARG A 141 -6.37 -14.04 -7.81
C ARG A 141 -5.59 -15.33 -8.11
N HIS A 142 -5.88 -16.02 -9.20
CA HIS A 142 -5.19 -17.25 -9.57
C HIS A 142 -3.71 -17.01 -9.98
N ASP A 143 -3.37 -15.82 -10.46
CA ASP A 143 -2.00 -15.44 -10.84
C ASP A 143 -1.22 -14.80 -9.68
N MET A 144 -1.92 -14.45 -8.60
CA MET A 144 -1.36 -13.68 -7.48
C MET A 144 -0.15 -14.36 -6.85
N ARG A 145 -0.20 -15.68 -6.64
CA ARG A 145 0.91 -16.43 -6.04
C ARG A 145 2.18 -16.34 -6.89
N ALA A 146 2.07 -16.55 -8.19
CA ALA A 146 3.20 -16.49 -9.11
C ALA A 146 3.79 -15.08 -9.17
N THR A 147 2.93 -14.05 -9.23
CA THR A 147 3.33 -12.65 -9.23
C THR A 147 4.06 -12.28 -7.96
N LEU A 148 3.50 -12.59 -6.78
CA LEU A 148 4.14 -12.31 -5.49
C LEU A 148 5.48 -13.01 -5.35
N THR A 149 5.58 -14.28 -5.76
CA THR A 149 6.85 -15.03 -5.73
C THR A 149 7.92 -14.31 -6.55
N ARG A 150 7.57 -13.91 -7.77
CA ARG A 150 8.50 -13.19 -8.65
C ARG A 150 8.93 -11.84 -8.08
N LEU A 151 7.99 -11.06 -7.54
CA LEU A 151 8.29 -9.76 -6.92
C LEU A 151 9.22 -9.91 -5.71
N ILE A 152 8.96 -10.87 -4.84
CA ILE A 152 9.80 -11.12 -3.67
C ILE A 152 11.22 -11.50 -4.10
N SER A 153 11.38 -12.39 -5.08
CA SER A 153 12.70 -12.74 -5.60
C SER A 153 13.44 -11.50 -6.14
N LEU A 154 12.75 -10.65 -6.91
CA LEU A 154 13.36 -9.44 -7.46
C LEU A 154 13.76 -8.41 -6.38
N LEU A 155 12.95 -8.29 -5.33
CA LEU A 155 13.19 -7.31 -4.27
C LEU A 155 14.23 -7.77 -3.23
N ARG A 156 14.38 -9.07 -3.04
CA ARG A 156 15.31 -9.64 -2.07
C ARG A 156 16.63 -10.16 -2.66
N GLU A 157 16.61 -10.50 -3.92
CA GLU A 157 17.78 -10.94 -4.67
C GLU A 157 18.05 -9.90 -5.77
N PRO A 158 18.70 -8.78 -5.46
CA PRO A 158 19.03 -7.81 -6.49
C PRO A 158 19.85 -8.49 -7.57
N LEU A 159 19.36 -8.45 -8.81
CA LEU A 159 20.13 -8.91 -9.96
C LEU A 159 21.48 -8.19 -9.92
N PRO A 160 22.61 -8.91 -10.12
CA PRO A 160 23.88 -8.25 -10.25
C PRO A 160 23.75 -7.23 -11.39
N LEU A 161 24.07 -5.96 -11.07
CA LEU A 161 24.10 -4.92 -12.10
C LEU A 161 24.93 -5.45 -13.25
N PRO A 162 24.48 -5.36 -14.51
CA PRO A 162 25.31 -5.72 -15.64
C PRO A 162 26.62 -4.96 -15.49
N SER A 163 27.74 -5.67 -15.47
CA SER A 163 29.04 -5.05 -15.47
C SER A 163 29.06 -4.07 -16.62
N THR A 164 29.12 -2.78 -16.35
CA THR A 164 29.17 -1.74 -17.36
C THR A 164 30.26 -2.10 -18.34
N PRO A 165 29.97 -2.30 -19.63
CA PRO A 165 31.02 -2.38 -20.61
C PRO A 165 31.82 -1.09 -20.49
N ASN A 166 33.14 -1.19 -20.35
CA ASN A 166 34.05 -0.07 -20.26
C ASN A 166 33.65 1.05 -21.24
N GLY A 167 33.22 2.20 -20.73
CA GLY A 167 33.00 3.38 -21.57
C GLY A 167 31.88 4.34 -21.25
N LEU A 168 30.98 4.03 -20.34
CA LEU A 168 30.03 5.06 -19.89
C LEU A 168 30.65 5.82 -18.73
N ALA A 169 31.16 7.01 -19.00
CA ALA A 169 31.58 7.95 -17.97
C ALA A 169 30.42 8.19 -16.98
N ALA A 170 30.74 8.16 -15.70
CA ALA A 170 29.78 8.50 -14.66
C ALA A 170 29.14 9.86 -14.99
N LEU A 171 27.80 9.91 -14.95
CA LEU A 171 27.09 11.18 -15.07
C LEU A 171 27.61 12.12 -13.99
N PRO A 172 27.93 13.37 -14.34
CA PRO A 172 28.40 14.33 -13.35
C PRO A 172 27.33 14.51 -12.28
N ALA A 173 27.75 14.52 -11.04
CA ALA A 173 26.88 14.81 -9.90
C ALA A 173 26.13 16.12 -10.15
N PRO A 174 24.82 16.22 -9.79
CA PRO A 174 24.10 17.47 -9.94
C PRO A 174 24.82 18.56 -9.14
N ALA A 175 25.09 19.67 -9.82
CA ALA A 175 25.72 20.84 -9.21
C ALA A 175 24.90 21.26 -7.97
N SER A 176 25.54 21.34 -6.82
CA SER A 176 24.92 21.84 -5.61
C SER A 176 24.39 23.26 -5.87
N ALA A 177 23.06 23.42 -5.79
CA ALA A 177 22.47 24.75 -5.84
C ALA A 177 22.97 25.54 -4.62
N GLU A 178 23.77 26.57 -4.87
CA GLU A 178 24.16 27.56 -3.87
C GLU A 178 22.90 28.29 -3.40
N VAL A 179 22.52 28.06 -2.15
CA VAL A 179 21.44 28.80 -1.50
C VAL A 179 21.96 30.19 -1.27
N ALA A 180 21.49 31.16 -2.06
CA ALA A 180 21.73 32.57 -1.84
C ALA A 180 21.21 32.99 -0.46
N LYS A 181 22.09 33.54 0.38
CA LYS A 181 21.72 34.15 1.66
C LYS A 181 20.91 35.42 1.38
N PRO A 182 19.78 35.63 2.09
CA PRO A 182 19.07 36.89 2.02
C PRO A 182 19.90 38.02 2.66
N ALA A 183 19.84 39.17 2.01
CA ALA A 183 20.45 40.42 2.49
C ALA A 183 19.69 40.99 3.69
#